data_aabeddc74d690365c7007c145ed37653
#
_entry.id   aabeddc74d690365c7007c145ed37653
#
_cell.length_a   1.000
_cell.length_b   1.000
_cell.length_c   1.000
_cell.angle_alpha   90.00
_cell.angle_beta   90.00
_cell.angle_gamma   90.00
#
_symmetry.space_group_name_H-M   'P 1'
#
loop_
_entity.id
_entity.type
_entity.pdbx_description
1 polymer ?
#
loop_
_entity_poly.entity_id
_entity_poly.type
_entity_poly.pdbx_seq_one_letter_code
_entity_poly.pdbx_strand_id
1 'polypeptide(L)'
;MDIQNTVHVNSAFTYAQKKAISYRHEFITPEHLLSAFLEQSPFANALNMCFCDTQELAFSLENYFTEELESVPADMDYELEVSTQLNELIQHAYLMIDYSSAEALNVPHLVQSMLQLKDSWACHILKEALEEDLPEFISQLISRYEEVEEEDNLQTSPQEKSEPWRNFVTCLNDCLQDHNPLIGREAELERTI
;
A
#
# COMPACT_ATOMS: atom_id res chain seq x y z
N MET A 1 6.19 -17.52 -7.17
CA MET A 1 6.29 -16.52 -8.26
C MET A 1 6.72 -15.22 -7.61
N ASP A 2 7.78 -14.57 -8.09
CA ASP A 2 8.10 -13.21 -7.63
C ASP A 2 7.09 -12.26 -8.28
N ILE A 3 6.13 -11.80 -7.49
CA ILE A 3 5.15 -10.80 -7.93
C ILE A 3 5.88 -9.46 -8.00
N GLN A 4 5.90 -8.85 -9.18
CA GLN A 4 6.52 -7.55 -9.39
C GLN A 4 5.52 -6.42 -9.04
N ASN A 5 6.06 -5.29 -8.59
CA ASN A 5 5.26 -4.09 -8.39
C ASN A 5 5.28 -3.24 -9.67
N THR A 6 4.17 -2.60 -9.97
CA THR A 6 4.15 -1.59 -11.05
C THR A 6 4.96 -0.35 -10.65
N VAL A 7 5.32 0.47 -11.65
CA VAL A 7 6.02 1.75 -11.43
C VAL A 7 5.22 2.66 -10.50
N HIS A 8 3.90 2.67 -10.64
CA HIS A 8 2.99 3.48 -9.82
C HIS A 8 3.00 3.07 -8.36
N VAL A 9 3.04 1.76 -8.08
CA VAL A 9 3.16 1.24 -6.71
C VAL A 9 4.50 1.64 -6.10
N ASN A 10 5.61 1.44 -6.80
CA ASN A 10 6.94 1.83 -6.32
C ASN A 10 7.04 3.34 -6.06
N SER A 11 6.47 4.16 -6.94
CA SER A 11 6.39 5.61 -6.76
C SER A 11 5.58 6.00 -5.53
N ALA A 12 4.44 5.34 -5.31
CA ALA A 12 3.58 5.61 -4.15
C ALA A 12 4.29 5.29 -2.83
N PHE A 13 4.96 4.14 -2.72
CA PHE A 13 5.74 3.81 -1.52
C PHE A 13 6.88 4.78 -1.26
N THR A 14 7.59 5.19 -2.33
CA THR A 14 8.66 6.20 -2.22
C THR A 14 8.12 7.55 -1.73
N TYR A 15 6.95 7.96 -2.22
CA TYR A 15 6.31 9.21 -1.77
C TYR A 15 5.83 9.10 -0.32
N ALA A 16 5.15 8.00 0.04
CA ALA A 16 4.66 7.75 1.39
C ALA A 16 5.81 7.80 2.42
N GLN A 17 6.95 7.17 2.09
CA GLN A 17 8.15 7.21 2.91
C GLN A 17 8.68 8.64 3.11
N LYS A 18 8.82 9.41 2.02
CA LYS A 18 9.28 10.80 2.08
C LYS A 18 8.33 11.66 2.90
N LYS A 19 7.03 11.43 2.77
CA LYS A 19 5.99 12.13 3.52
C LYS A 19 6.13 11.86 5.03
N ALA A 20 6.22 10.59 5.43
CA ALA A 20 6.42 10.19 6.83
C ALA A 20 7.70 10.81 7.42
N ILE A 21 8.81 10.79 6.68
CA ILE A 21 10.07 11.43 7.11
C ILE A 21 9.89 12.95 7.29
N SER A 22 9.16 13.62 6.38
CA SER A 22 8.98 15.07 6.43
C SER A 22 8.23 15.54 7.68
N TYR A 23 7.31 14.71 8.18
CA TYR A 23 6.57 14.94 9.44
C TYR A 23 7.26 14.33 10.66
N ARG A 24 8.39 13.63 10.48
CA ARG A 24 9.09 12.88 11.53
C ARG A 24 8.20 11.83 12.21
N HIS A 25 7.34 11.18 11.45
CA HIS A 25 6.56 10.06 11.94
C HIS A 25 7.44 8.81 12.06
N GLU A 26 7.28 8.05 13.12
CA GLU A 26 8.00 6.80 13.36
C GLU A 26 7.51 5.68 12.42
N PHE A 27 6.22 5.74 12.01
CA PHE A 27 5.61 4.70 11.19
C PHE A 27 5.09 5.24 9.86
N ILE A 28 5.29 4.44 8.79
CA ILE A 28 4.56 4.61 7.53
C ILE A 28 3.21 3.91 7.68
N THR A 29 2.12 4.64 7.45
CA THR A 29 0.74 4.17 7.63
C THR A 29 -0.02 4.11 6.31
N PRO A 30 -1.21 3.47 6.24
CA PRO A 30 -2.07 3.51 5.06
C PRO A 30 -2.44 4.93 4.61
N GLU A 31 -2.52 5.87 5.52
CA GLU A 31 -2.83 7.28 5.24
C GLU A 31 -1.72 7.95 4.44
N HIS A 32 -0.44 7.64 4.74
CA HIS A 32 0.69 8.09 3.92
C HIS A 32 0.61 7.54 2.51
N LEU A 33 0.19 6.27 2.36
CA LEU A 33 0.03 5.65 1.06
C LEU A 33 -1.15 6.25 0.28
N LEU A 34 -2.28 6.54 0.95
CA LEU A 34 -3.41 7.23 0.34
C LEU A 34 -3.02 8.64 -0.14
N SER A 35 -2.24 9.39 0.67
CA SER A 35 -1.70 10.68 0.25
C SER A 35 -0.83 10.56 -1.00
N ALA A 36 -0.06 9.47 -1.14
CA ALA A 36 0.73 9.20 -2.33
C ALA A 36 -0.12 8.89 -3.56
N PHE A 37 -1.25 8.21 -3.39
CA PHE A 37 -2.17 7.93 -4.49
C PHE A 37 -2.85 9.20 -5.00
N LEU A 38 -3.19 10.16 -4.13
CA LEU A 38 -3.78 11.44 -4.54
C LEU A 38 -2.87 12.25 -5.48
N GLU A 39 -1.55 12.08 -5.38
CA GLU A 39 -0.59 12.73 -6.28
C GLU A 39 -0.50 12.06 -7.66
N GLN A 40 -1.10 10.89 -7.83
CA GLN A 40 -1.11 10.17 -9.10
C GLN A 40 -2.32 10.56 -9.95
N SER A 41 -2.05 11.01 -11.17
CA SER A 41 -3.11 11.45 -12.10
C SER A 41 -4.21 10.40 -12.33
N PRO A 42 -3.92 9.08 -12.50
CA PRO A 42 -4.98 8.09 -12.69
C PRO A 42 -5.92 7.99 -11.49
N PHE A 43 -5.37 8.06 -10.26
CA PHE A 43 -6.15 8.02 -9.03
C PHE A 43 -7.03 9.27 -8.85
N ALA A 44 -6.43 10.46 -9.01
CA ALA A 44 -7.15 11.72 -8.93
C ALA A 44 -8.26 11.82 -9.98
N ASN A 45 -8.01 11.34 -11.19
CA ASN A 45 -9.01 11.31 -12.27
C ASN A 45 -10.17 10.36 -11.92
N ALA A 46 -9.90 9.18 -11.35
CA ALA A 46 -10.95 8.26 -10.92
C ALA A 46 -11.85 8.88 -9.83
N LEU A 47 -11.27 9.59 -8.85
CA LEU A 47 -12.04 10.34 -7.84
C LEU A 47 -12.89 11.45 -8.45
N ASN A 48 -12.31 12.22 -9.38
CA ASN A 48 -13.04 13.31 -10.05
C ASN A 48 -14.23 12.80 -10.88
N MET A 49 -14.14 11.59 -11.46
CA MET A 49 -15.27 10.95 -12.17
C MET A 49 -16.44 10.62 -11.24
N CYS A 50 -16.15 10.37 -9.96
CA CYS A 50 -17.14 10.16 -8.91
C CYS A 50 -17.51 11.46 -8.17
N PHE A 51 -17.20 12.63 -8.74
CA PHE A 51 -17.48 13.95 -8.16
C PHE A 51 -16.89 14.15 -6.75
N CYS A 52 -15.89 13.36 -6.38
CA CYS A 52 -15.21 13.49 -5.10
C CYS A 52 -14.21 14.67 -5.14
N ASP A 53 -14.24 15.52 -4.11
CA ASP A 53 -13.29 16.63 -3.98
C ASP A 53 -11.93 16.13 -3.47
N THR A 54 -10.98 16.01 -4.39
CA THR A 54 -9.62 15.56 -4.08
C THR A 54 -8.87 16.54 -3.16
N GLN A 55 -9.23 17.83 -3.16
CA GLN A 55 -8.59 18.83 -2.31
C GLN A 55 -9.08 18.71 -0.86
N GLU A 56 -10.37 18.44 -0.66
CA GLU A 56 -10.93 18.20 0.67
C GLU A 56 -10.32 16.93 1.29
N LEU A 57 -10.18 15.87 0.47
CA LEU A 57 -9.54 14.64 0.91
C LEU A 57 -8.07 14.85 1.29
N ALA A 58 -7.33 15.58 0.47
CA ALA A 58 -5.94 15.93 0.76
C ALA A 58 -5.81 16.77 2.04
N PHE A 59 -6.71 17.75 2.24
CA PHE A 59 -6.73 18.57 3.43
C PHE A 59 -7.04 17.75 4.70
N SER A 60 -7.96 16.82 4.62
CA SER A 60 -8.29 15.91 5.74
C SER A 60 -7.09 15.04 6.12
N LEU A 61 -6.32 14.54 5.14
CA LEU A 61 -5.09 13.80 5.39
C LEU A 61 -3.99 14.66 6.02
N GLU A 62 -3.81 15.92 5.56
CA GLU A 62 -2.84 16.83 6.16
C GLU A 62 -3.17 17.16 7.63
N ASN A 63 -4.43 17.36 7.95
CA ASN A 63 -4.88 17.56 9.33
C ASN A 63 -4.58 16.30 10.17
N TYR A 64 -4.87 15.13 9.63
CA TYR A 64 -4.57 13.87 10.32
C TYR A 64 -3.07 13.70 10.62
N PHE A 65 -2.20 14.03 9.67
CA PHE A 65 -0.75 13.96 9.87
C PHE A 65 -0.24 14.95 10.91
N THR A 66 -0.89 16.12 11.05
CA THR A 66 -0.43 17.18 11.96
C THR A 66 -1.03 17.08 13.34
N GLU A 67 -2.26 16.59 13.47
CA GLU A 67 -3.02 16.65 14.71
C GLU A 67 -3.16 15.30 15.41
N GLU A 68 -3.24 14.20 14.64
CA GLU A 68 -3.53 12.86 15.17
C GLU A 68 -2.28 11.96 15.25
N LEU A 69 -1.31 12.12 14.34
CA LEU A 69 -0.10 11.33 14.37
C LEU A 69 1.00 12.01 15.20
N GLU A 70 1.58 11.24 16.12
CA GLU A 70 2.69 11.71 16.93
C GLU A 70 3.97 11.85 16.09
N SER A 71 4.61 13.01 16.18
CA SER A 71 5.92 13.28 15.57
C SER A 71 7.04 13.04 16.56
N VAL A 72 8.12 12.38 16.11
CA VAL A 72 9.33 12.18 16.92
C VAL A 72 10.01 13.53 17.16
N PRO A 73 10.36 13.89 18.41
CA PRO A 73 11.06 15.13 18.74
C PRO A 73 12.35 15.33 17.92
N ALA A 74 12.68 16.60 17.61
CA ALA A 74 13.80 16.92 16.73
C ALA A 74 15.18 16.51 17.28
N ASP A 75 15.28 16.34 18.59
CA ASP A 75 16.50 15.95 19.32
C ASP A 75 16.65 14.43 19.48
N MET A 76 15.66 13.64 19.00
CA MET A 76 15.70 12.18 19.05
C MET A 76 15.97 11.59 17.66
N ASP A 77 16.86 10.61 17.62
CA ASP A 77 17.03 9.75 16.45
C ASP A 77 15.94 8.67 16.46
N TYR A 78 15.47 8.31 15.29
CA TYR A 78 14.47 7.26 15.10
C TYR A 78 14.71 6.50 13.81
N GLU A 79 14.19 5.29 13.75
CA GLU A 79 14.18 4.45 12.57
C GLU A 79 12.75 4.39 12.04
N LEU A 80 12.58 4.62 10.74
CA LEU A 80 11.26 4.61 10.13
C LEU A 80 10.80 3.17 9.91
N GLU A 81 9.67 2.80 10.48
CA GLU A 81 9.10 1.46 10.40
C GLU A 81 7.79 1.44 9.61
N VAL A 82 7.35 0.25 9.20
CA VAL A 82 6.04 0.04 8.58
C VAL A 82 5.02 -0.30 9.64
N SER A 83 3.89 0.39 9.67
CA SER A 83 2.82 0.10 10.62
C SER A 83 2.20 -1.28 10.39
N THR A 84 1.65 -1.89 11.43
CA THR A 84 0.95 -3.18 11.36
C THR A 84 -0.18 -3.14 10.33
N GLN A 85 -0.95 -2.04 10.29
CA GLN A 85 -2.06 -1.87 9.34
C GLN A 85 -1.57 -1.82 7.88
N LEU A 86 -0.44 -1.15 7.61
CA LEU A 86 0.13 -1.11 6.27
C LEU A 86 0.67 -2.50 5.87
N ASN A 87 1.27 -3.25 6.80
CA ASN A 87 1.66 -4.64 6.55
C ASN A 87 0.46 -5.53 6.23
N GLU A 88 -0.64 -5.42 6.97
CA GLU A 88 -1.89 -6.15 6.67
C GLU A 88 -2.43 -5.79 5.28
N LEU A 89 -2.45 -4.50 4.94
CA LEU A 89 -2.87 -4.03 3.64
C LEU A 89 -2.06 -4.67 2.51
N ILE A 90 -0.74 -4.67 2.62
CA ILE A 90 0.16 -5.24 1.62
C ILE A 90 -0.06 -6.75 1.50
N GLN A 91 -0.16 -7.46 2.61
CA GLN A 91 -0.41 -8.92 2.61
C GLN A 91 -1.74 -9.26 1.93
N HIS A 92 -2.82 -8.52 2.23
CA HIS A 92 -4.11 -8.71 1.57
C HIS A 92 -4.03 -8.43 0.07
N ALA A 93 -3.32 -7.39 -0.35
CA ALA A 93 -3.15 -7.07 -1.76
C ALA A 93 -2.40 -8.18 -2.51
N TYR A 94 -1.37 -8.78 -1.92
CA TYR A 94 -0.68 -9.95 -2.51
C TYR A 94 -1.59 -11.18 -2.61
N LEU A 95 -2.40 -11.45 -1.59
CA LEU A 95 -3.38 -12.54 -1.66
C LEU A 95 -4.40 -12.33 -2.79
N MET A 96 -4.83 -11.09 -3.02
CA MET A 96 -5.75 -10.77 -4.13
C MET A 96 -5.13 -11.07 -5.50
N ILE A 97 -3.83 -10.81 -5.68
CA ILE A 97 -3.12 -11.12 -6.92
C ILE A 97 -3.06 -12.63 -7.16
N ASP A 98 -2.73 -13.41 -6.13
CA ASP A 98 -2.69 -14.87 -6.23
C ASP A 98 -4.05 -15.45 -6.67
N TYR A 99 -5.16 -14.87 -6.20
CA TYR A 99 -6.51 -15.29 -6.60
C TYR A 99 -6.95 -14.79 -7.98
N SER A 100 -6.51 -13.60 -8.39
CA SER A 100 -6.89 -12.99 -9.66
C SER A 100 -6.01 -13.40 -10.83
N SER A 101 -4.88 -14.09 -10.57
CA SER A 101 -3.85 -14.41 -11.56
C SER A 101 -3.27 -13.17 -12.26
N ALA A 102 -3.26 -12.03 -11.58
CA ALA A 102 -2.62 -10.83 -12.07
C ALA A 102 -1.10 -10.99 -12.06
N GLU A 103 -0.40 -10.40 -13.03
CA GLU A 103 1.05 -10.55 -13.19
C GLU A 103 1.85 -9.64 -12.27
N ALA A 104 1.26 -8.52 -11.79
CA ALA A 104 1.92 -7.52 -10.97
C ALA A 104 0.98 -6.89 -9.93
N LEU A 105 1.59 -6.39 -8.84
CA LEU A 105 0.89 -5.58 -7.85
C LEU A 105 0.69 -4.17 -8.40
N ASN A 106 -0.58 -3.75 -8.48
CA ASN A 106 -0.97 -2.44 -8.95
C ASN A 106 -1.74 -1.65 -7.88
N VAL A 107 -1.88 -0.34 -8.06
CA VAL A 107 -2.57 0.57 -7.13
C VAL A 107 -4.02 0.13 -6.85
N PRO A 108 -4.84 -0.30 -7.82
CA PRO A 108 -6.18 -0.80 -7.52
C PRO A 108 -6.23 -1.94 -6.51
N HIS A 109 -5.25 -2.86 -6.50
CA HIS A 109 -5.17 -3.94 -5.51
C HIS A 109 -4.92 -3.39 -4.10
N LEU A 110 -4.00 -2.41 -3.98
CA LEU A 110 -3.70 -1.75 -2.69
C LEU A 110 -4.91 -0.98 -2.17
N VAL A 111 -5.63 -0.26 -3.04
CA VAL A 111 -6.83 0.50 -2.65
C VAL A 111 -7.96 -0.44 -2.22
N GLN A 112 -8.22 -1.51 -2.97
CA GLN A 112 -9.22 -2.52 -2.58
C GLN A 112 -8.87 -3.17 -1.23
N SER A 113 -7.58 -3.45 -0.99
CA SER A 113 -7.10 -3.95 0.28
C SER A 113 -7.25 -2.93 1.40
N MET A 114 -6.95 -1.65 1.14
CA MET A 114 -7.14 -0.53 2.08
C MET A 114 -8.60 -0.41 2.54
N LEU A 115 -9.55 -0.56 1.62
CA LEU A 115 -10.98 -0.52 1.91
C LEU A 115 -11.47 -1.69 2.79
N GLN A 116 -10.67 -2.74 2.98
CA GLN A 116 -10.98 -3.86 3.87
C GLN A 116 -10.44 -3.64 5.30
N LEU A 117 -9.54 -2.68 5.51
CA LEU A 117 -9.04 -2.34 6.84
C LEU A 117 -10.16 -1.73 7.69
N LYS A 118 -10.41 -2.31 8.88
CA LYS A 118 -11.54 -1.89 9.74
C LYS A 118 -11.24 -0.62 10.53
N ASP A 119 -9.98 -0.47 10.95
CA ASP A 119 -9.56 0.57 11.90
C ASP A 119 -8.61 1.59 11.27
N SER A 120 -8.59 1.72 9.92
CA SER A 120 -7.77 2.69 9.20
C SER A 120 -8.57 3.95 8.90
N TRP A 121 -7.97 5.10 9.22
CA TRP A 121 -8.52 6.40 8.86
C TRP A 121 -8.61 6.57 7.33
N ALA A 122 -7.62 6.09 6.58
CA ALA A 122 -7.65 6.08 5.12
C ALA A 122 -8.88 5.35 4.56
N CYS A 123 -9.26 4.20 5.15
CA CYS A 123 -10.46 3.48 4.78
C CYS A 123 -11.73 4.30 5.09
N HIS A 124 -11.77 4.94 6.26
CA HIS A 124 -12.92 5.73 6.69
C HIS A 124 -13.17 6.91 5.77
N ILE A 125 -12.16 7.76 5.54
CA ILE A 125 -12.31 8.96 4.70
C ILE A 125 -12.63 8.64 3.24
N LEU A 126 -12.06 7.56 2.68
CA LEU A 126 -12.42 7.12 1.32
C LEU A 126 -13.88 6.67 1.23
N LYS A 127 -14.37 5.91 2.21
CA LYS A 127 -15.76 5.48 2.24
C LYS A 127 -16.73 6.64 2.47
N GLU A 128 -16.36 7.60 3.30
CA GLU A 128 -17.16 8.79 3.55
C GLU A 128 -17.22 9.69 2.30
N ALA A 129 -16.08 9.87 1.61
CA ALA A 129 -16.01 10.72 0.44
C ALA A 129 -16.71 10.12 -0.80
N LEU A 130 -16.78 8.80 -0.90
CA LEU A 130 -17.33 8.09 -2.07
C LEU A 130 -18.75 7.53 -1.84
N GLU A 131 -19.13 7.28 -0.60
CA GLU A 131 -20.45 6.75 -0.20
C GLU A 131 -20.95 5.63 -1.15
N GLU A 132 -22.02 5.90 -1.91
CA GLU A 132 -22.64 4.94 -2.84
C GLU A 132 -21.81 4.77 -4.14
N ASP A 133 -20.91 5.69 -4.46
CA ASP A 133 -20.11 5.70 -5.70
C ASP A 133 -18.83 4.83 -5.58
N LEU A 134 -18.60 4.20 -4.43
CA LEU A 134 -17.43 3.35 -4.21
C LEU A 134 -17.24 2.23 -5.26
N PRO A 135 -18.29 1.49 -5.70
CA PRO A 135 -18.12 0.49 -6.76
C PRO A 135 -17.73 1.10 -8.10
N GLU A 136 -18.29 2.25 -8.45
CA GLU A 136 -17.95 2.97 -9.68
C GLU A 136 -16.51 3.47 -9.62
N PHE A 137 -16.09 4.05 -8.49
CA PHE A 137 -14.70 4.46 -8.27
C PHE A 137 -13.72 3.32 -8.51
N ILE A 138 -13.95 2.12 -7.94
CA ILE A 138 -13.08 0.97 -8.15
C ILE A 138 -13.02 0.57 -9.62
N SER A 139 -14.15 0.59 -10.32
CA SER A 139 -14.19 0.29 -11.76
C SER A 139 -13.37 1.29 -12.58
N GLN A 140 -13.54 2.59 -12.32
CA GLN A 140 -12.78 3.65 -12.97
C GLN A 140 -11.28 3.56 -12.64
N LEU A 141 -10.96 3.26 -11.38
CA LEU A 141 -9.59 3.12 -10.94
C LEU A 141 -8.86 1.99 -11.70
N ILE A 142 -9.48 0.81 -11.83
CA ILE A 142 -8.92 -0.32 -12.57
C ILE A 142 -8.68 0.10 -14.02
N SER A 143 -9.70 0.64 -14.70
CA SER A 143 -9.60 1.06 -16.11
C SER A 143 -8.48 2.06 -16.35
N ARG A 144 -8.34 3.08 -15.47
CA ARG A 144 -7.32 4.12 -15.61
C ARG A 144 -5.89 3.60 -15.43
N TYR A 145 -5.69 2.66 -14.52
CA TYR A 145 -4.35 2.09 -14.34
C TYR A 145 -4.01 1.06 -15.42
N GLU A 146 -4.97 0.34 -15.97
CA GLU A 146 -4.78 -0.53 -17.14
C GLU A 146 -4.37 0.30 -18.38
N GLU A 147 -5.06 1.41 -18.67
CA GLU A 147 -4.74 2.32 -19.77
C GLU A 147 -3.29 2.83 -19.70
N VAL A 148 -2.85 3.25 -18.51
CA VAL A 148 -1.49 3.79 -18.31
C VAL A 148 -0.42 2.69 -18.39
N GLU A 149 -0.69 1.48 -17.91
CA GLU A 149 0.24 0.35 -18.05
C GLU A 149 0.45 -0.06 -19.49
N GLU A 150 -0.57 0.00 -20.33
CA GLU A 150 -0.44 -0.24 -21.76
C GLU A 150 0.45 0.80 -22.44
N GLU A 151 0.34 2.08 -22.06
CA GLU A 151 1.17 3.16 -22.57
C GLU A 151 2.65 3.04 -22.12
N ASP A 152 2.90 2.69 -20.85
CA ASP A 152 4.24 2.52 -20.30
C ASP A 152 4.97 1.31 -20.89
N ASN A 153 4.26 0.22 -21.18
CA ASN A 153 4.82 -0.96 -21.81
C ASN A 153 5.26 -0.71 -23.28
N LEU A 154 4.70 0.28 -23.94
CA LEU A 154 5.09 0.70 -25.29
C LEU A 154 6.39 1.52 -25.30
N GLN A 155 6.84 2.06 -24.15
CA GLN A 155 7.97 3.00 -24.05
C GLN A 155 9.22 2.46 -23.33
N THR A 156 9.19 1.29 -22.68
CA THR A 156 10.31 0.85 -21.83
C THR A 156 11.04 -0.38 -22.35
N SER A 157 12.34 -0.19 -22.68
CA SER A 157 13.37 -1.24 -22.62
C SER A 157 13.70 -1.58 -21.15
N PRO A 158 14.14 -2.82 -20.83
CA PRO A 158 14.27 -3.27 -19.46
C PRO A 158 15.41 -2.56 -18.71
N GLN A 159 15.11 -1.68 -17.79
CA GLN A 159 16.04 -1.20 -16.77
C GLN A 159 15.74 -1.89 -15.43
N GLU A 160 16.77 -2.36 -14.77
CA GLU A 160 16.68 -2.96 -13.41
C GLU A 160 15.95 -2.01 -12.47
N LYS A 161 14.76 -2.42 -12.03
CA LYS A 161 13.93 -1.65 -11.09
C LYS A 161 14.41 -1.97 -9.67
N SER A 162 15.01 -0.99 -8.99
CA SER A 162 15.20 -1.07 -7.55
C SER A 162 13.82 -1.00 -6.86
N GLU A 163 13.53 -1.95 -5.99
CA GLU A 163 12.28 -2.02 -5.23
C GLU A 163 12.49 -1.45 -3.81
N PRO A 164 12.30 -0.13 -3.60
CA PRO A 164 12.65 0.52 -2.32
C PRO A 164 11.85 -0.01 -1.12
N TRP A 165 10.65 -0.53 -1.37
CA TRP A 165 9.76 -1.03 -0.32
C TRP A 165 10.20 -2.37 0.29
N ARG A 166 10.98 -3.19 -0.44
CA ARG A 166 11.54 -4.44 0.11
C ARG A 166 12.45 -4.22 1.32
N ASN A 167 12.99 -3.02 1.48
CA ASN A 167 13.79 -2.66 2.64
C ASN A 167 12.93 -2.51 3.91
N PHE A 168 11.61 -2.39 3.77
CA PHE A 168 10.67 -2.13 4.87
C PHE A 168 9.72 -3.30 5.14
N VAL A 169 9.58 -4.24 4.22
CA VAL A 169 8.64 -5.37 4.35
C VAL A 169 9.40 -6.68 4.28
N THR A 170 9.37 -7.44 5.37
CA THR A 170 9.85 -8.82 5.36
C THR A 170 8.81 -9.69 4.67
N CYS A 171 9.07 -10.10 3.44
CA CYS A 171 8.20 -11.05 2.76
C CYS A 171 8.29 -12.40 3.48
N LEU A 172 7.17 -12.87 4.04
CA LEU A 172 7.11 -14.16 4.74
C LEU A 172 7.56 -15.33 3.86
N ASN A 173 7.39 -15.22 2.54
CA ASN A 173 7.87 -16.24 1.60
C ASN A 173 9.40 -16.26 1.49
N ASP A 174 10.08 -15.13 1.65
CA ASP A 174 11.55 -15.08 1.66
C ASP A 174 12.12 -15.67 2.96
N CYS A 175 11.36 -15.63 4.05
CA CYS A 175 11.72 -16.23 5.35
C CYS A 175 11.48 -17.74 5.43
N LEU A 176 10.86 -18.38 4.42
CA LEU A 176 10.62 -19.82 4.42
C LEU A 176 11.91 -20.66 4.36
N GLN A 177 13.03 -20.07 4.00
CA GLN A 177 14.34 -20.76 3.99
C GLN A 177 15.07 -20.73 5.34
N ASP A 178 14.67 -19.85 6.27
CA ASP A 178 15.24 -19.71 7.61
C ASP A 178 14.37 -20.38 8.69
N HIS A 179 13.77 -21.52 8.36
CA HIS A 179 13.09 -22.31 9.39
C HIS A 179 14.09 -22.83 10.40
N ASN A 180 14.05 -22.27 11.59
CA ASN A 180 14.56 -22.97 12.76
C ASN A 180 13.85 -24.33 12.84
N PRO A 181 14.58 -25.45 12.82
CA PRO A 181 13.96 -26.75 13.01
C PRO A 181 13.15 -26.70 14.32
N LEU A 182 11.97 -27.28 14.32
CA LEU A 182 11.10 -27.39 15.49
C LEU A 182 11.88 -28.04 16.65
N ILE A 183 12.61 -27.21 17.39
CA ILE A 183 13.37 -27.65 18.55
C ILE A 183 12.38 -27.94 19.68
N GLY A 184 12.21 -29.20 20.01
CA GLY A 184 11.50 -29.63 21.22
C GLY A 184 10.11 -30.23 21.03
N ARG A 185 9.65 -30.53 19.80
CA ARG A 185 8.35 -31.22 19.57
C ARG A 185 8.44 -32.53 18.80
N GLU A 186 9.58 -33.18 18.81
CA GLU A 186 9.79 -34.47 18.15
C GLU A 186 8.85 -35.57 18.71
N ALA A 187 8.58 -35.54 20.03
CA ALA A 187 7.69 -36.48 20.67
C ALA A 187 6.20 -36.32 20.36
N GLU A 188 5.77 -35.14 19.86
CA GLU A 188 4.38 -34.88 19.47
C GLU A 188 4.12 -35.24 18.01
N LEU A 189 5.14 -35.17 17.16
CA LEU A 189 5.07 -35.61 15.76
C LEU A 189 4.97 -37.14 15.61
N GLU A 190 5.62 -37.91 16.46
CA GLU A 190 5.52 -39.39 16.46
C GLU A 190 4.16 -39.94 16.89
N ARG A 191 3.32 -39.11 17.52
CA ARG A 191 1.95 -39.50 17.92
C ARG A 191 0.88 -39.26 16.85
N THR A 192 1.23 -38.66 15.72
CA THR A 192 0.27 -38.27 14.69
C THR A 192 0.40 -39.05 13.38
N ILE A 193 1.28 -40.09 13.36
CA ILE A 193 1.44 -41.03 12.23
C ILE A 193 0.77 -42.34 12.54
#